data_4758607c15340afc0240005a20882d8d
#
_entry.id   4758607c15340afc0240005a20882d8d
#
_cell.length_a   1.000
_cell.length_b   1.000
_cell.length_c   1.000
_cell.angle_alpha   90.00
_cell.angle_beta   90.00
_cell.angle_gamma   90.00
#
_symmetry.space_group_name_H-M   'P 1'
#
loop_
_entity.id
_entity.type
_entity.pdbx_description
1 polymer ?
#
loop_
_entity_poly.entity_id
_entity_poly.type
_entity_poly.pdbx_seq_one_letter_code
_entity_poly.pdbx_strand_id
1 'polypeptide(L)'
;MWLLAKKAQILWLIPPLVVILPQIRTIKRMGLTRYIRPFFAQRKAAIDRYAEAAEEIQRRVLSKLIRTAEDTAFGHRNAFEDIARQVRVSTYEDLKDDIDKMRHGERDLLWPGKVKWYAKSSGTTNYKSKFIPVTKAGLHDTHYAGGRDAVVLYLHNHPSSNFFS
;
A
#
# COMPACT_ATOMS: atom_id res chain seq x y z
N MET A 1 16.58 3.11 23.60
CA MET A 1 15.47 4.00 23.18
C MET A 1 15.05 3.82 21.71
N TRP A 2 15.95 3.55 20.79
CA TRP A 2 15.66 3.39 19.34
C TRP A 2 14.89 2.09 18.98
N LEU A 3 15.09 1.00 19.72
CA LEU A 3 14.39 -0.29 19.52
C LEU A 3 12.91 -0.27 19.97
N LEU A 4 12.54 0.59 20.93
CA LEU A 4 11.15 0.70 21.39
C LEU A 4 10.27 1.50 20.41
N ALA A 5 10.84 2.46 19.69
CA ALA A 5 10.14 3.22 18.65
C ALA A 5 9.83 2.37 17.43
N LYS A 6 10.69 1.39 17.06
CA LYS A 6 10.41 0.43 15.96
C LYS A 6 9.30 -0.55 16.30
N LYS A 7 9.15 -0.96 17.56
CA LYS A 7 8.04 -1.84 17.98
C LYS A 7 6.68 -1.16 17.88
N ALA A 8 6.59 0.13 18.08
CA ALA A 8 5.34 0.89 17.96
C ALA A 8 4.85 1.05 16.52
N GLN A 9 5.74 1.11 15.54
CA GLN A 9 5.35 1.25 14.13
C GLN A 9 4.76 -0.02 13.51
N ILE A 10 5.06 -1.20 14.06
CA ILE A 10 4.50 -2.49 13.60
C ILE A 10 3.06 -2.68 14.11
N LEU A 11 2.68 -2.02 15.20
CA LEU A 11 1.33 -2.12 15.77
C LEU A 11 0.23 -1.56 14.85
N TRP A 12 0.56 -0.68 13.91
CA TRP A 12 -0.38 -0.13 12.92
C TRP A 12 -0.79 -1.11 11.82
N LEU A 13 -0.12 -2.26 11.72
CA LEU A 13 -0.43 -3.32 10.75
C LEU A 13 -1.56 -4.24 11.21
N ILE A 14 -2.01 -4.11 12.45
CA ILE A 14 -3.05 -4.95 13.05
C ILE A 14 -4.29 -4.08 13.28
N PRO A 15 -5.49 -4.45 12.77
CA PRO A 15 -6.72 -3.75 13.12
C PRO A 15 -6.91 -3.79 14.64
N PRO A 16 -7.70 -2.90 15.27
CA PRO A 16 -7.59 -2.51 16.68
C PRO A 16 -7.69 -3.69 17.65
N LEU A 17 -6.60 -4.38 17.84
CA LEU A 17 -6.44 -5.46 18.83
C LEU A 17 -6.27 -4.91 20.25
N VAL A 18 -6.25 -3.59 20.39
CA VAL A 18 -6.02 -2.88 21.66
C VAL A 18 -7.16 -3.08 22.67
N VAL A 19 -8.33 -3.57 22.22
CA VAL A 19 -9.50 -3.73 23.12
C VAL A 19 -9.51 -5.06 23.87
N ILE A 20 -8.60 -6.00 23.60
CA ILE A 20 -8.61 -7.35 24.21
C ILE A 20 -7.44 -7.59 25.19
N LEU A 21 -6.87 -6.57 25.81
CA LEU A 21 -5.73 -6.73 26.71
C LEU A 21 -6.03 -6.57 28.21
N PRO A 22 -6.75 -7.53 28.87
CA PRO A 22 -6.57 -7.71 30.33
C PRO A 22 -5.55 -8.81 30.69
N GLN A 23 -4.84 -9.47 29.76
CA GLN A 23 -3.98 -10.60 30.09
C GLN A 23 -2.51 -10.46 29.63
N ILE A 24 -1.91 -9.30 29.82
CA ILE A 24 -0.50 -9.04 29.45
C ILE A 24 0.51 -9.99 30.11
N ARG A 25 0.21 -10.57 31.29
CA ARG A 25 1.10 -11.52 31.98
C ARG A 25 1.21 -12.89 31.29
N THR A 26 0.16 -13.36 30.61
CA THR A 26 0.14 -14.67 29.92
C THR A 26 0.81 -14.58 28.54
N ILE A 27 0.77 -13.42 27.89
CA ILE A 27 1.40 -13.18 26.57
C ILE A 27 2.93 -13.31 26.64
N LYS A 28 3.55 -12.94 27.76
CA LYS A 28 5.01 -13.04 27.96
C LYS A 28 5.54 -14.49 27.91
N ARG A 29 4.68 -15.48 28.15
CA ARG A 29 5.07 -16.92 28.21
C ARG A 29 4.80 -17.68 26.92
N MET A 30 3.98 -17.15 26.00
CA MET A 30 3.53 -17.86 24.80
C MET A 30 3.72 -17.01 23.54
N GLY A 31 4.77 -16.35 23.32
CA GLY A 31 5.11 -15.56 22.14
C GLY A 31 3.91 -14.96 21.36
N LEU A 32 3.91 -13.68 21.09
CA LEU A 32 2.81 -12.96 20.40
C LEU A 32 2.41 -13.63 19.06
N THR A 33 3.34 -14.31 18.40
CA THR A 33 3.14 -15.01 17.13
C THR A 33 1.95 -15.98 17.17
N ARG A 34 1.72 -16.70 18.27
CA ARG A 34 0.61 -17.67 18.40
C ARG A 34 -0.75 -17.00 18.34
N TYR A 35 -0.89 -15.80 18.92
CA TYR A 35 -2.16 -15.08 18.96
C TYR A 35 -2.53 -14.39 17.63
N ILE A 36 -1.53 -14.00 16.86
CA ILE A 36 -1.79 -13.31 15.57
C ILE A 36 -1.93 -14.29 14.40
N ARG A 37 -1.52 -15.56 14.52
CA ARG A 37 -1.65 -16.58 13.48
C ARG A 37 -3.07 -16.72 12.90
N PRO A 38 -4.15 -16.78 13.69
CA PRO A 38 -5.51 -16.89 13.14
C PRO A 38 -5.88 -15.73 12.19
N PHE A 39 -5.46 -14.51 12.52
CA PHE A 39 -5.67 -13.34 11.65
C PHE A 39 -4.91 -13.47 10.32
N PHE A 40 -3.70 -14.01 10.37
CA PHE A 40 -2.89 -14.23 9.18
C PHE A 40 -3.39 -15.39 8.33
N ALA A 41 -4.00 -16.42 8.93
CA ALA A 41 -4.63 -17.50 8.17
C ALA A 41 -5.78 -16.99 7.28
N GLN A 42 -6.63 -16.11 7.79
CA GLN A 42 -7.69 -15.46 7.01
C GLN A 42 -7.12 -14.62 5.85
N ARG A 43 -6.04 -13.88 6.11
CA ARG A 43 -5.39 -13.08 5.05
C ARG A 43 -4.71 -13.97 4.02
N LYS A 44 -4.09 -15.09 4.43
CA LYS A 44 -3.50 -16.08 3.51
C LYS A 44 -4.56 -16.62 2.54
N ALA A 45 -5.73 -17.01 3.04
CA ALA A 45 -6.83 -17.46 2.18
C ALA A 45 -7.29 -16.38 1.17
N ALA A 46 -7.23 -15.10 1.54
CA ALA A 46 -7.49 -14.00 0.61
C ALA A 46 -6.39 -13.84 -0.45
N ILE A 47 -5.12 -14.08 -0.08
CA ILE A 47 -3.98 -14.05 -1.03
C ILE A 47 -4.12 -15.21 -2.03
N ASP A 48 -4.50 -16.41 -1.58
CA ASP A 48 -4.66 -17.57 -2.45
C ASP A 48 -5.71 -17.32 -3.54
N ARG A 49 -6.79 -16.63 -3.20
CA ARG A 49 -7.82 -16.25 -4.17
C ARG A 49 -7.35 -15.30 -5.28
N TYR A 50 -6.19 -14.64 -5.12
CA TYR A 50 -5.66 -13.79 -6.19
C TYR A 50 -5.31 -14.58 -7.45
N ALA A 51 -4.88 -15.84 -7.34
CA ALA A 51 -4.61 -16.69 -8.48
C ALA A 51 -5.91 -17.12 -9.19
N GLU A 52 -6.98 -17.37 -8.44
CA GLU A 52 -8.25 -17.89 -8.95
C GLU A 52 -9.15 -16.79 -9.54
N ALA A 53 -9.11 -15.58 -8.97
CA ALA A 53 -9.98 -14.46 -9.30
C ALA A 53 -9.21 -13.22 -9.79
N ALA A 54 -8.05 -13.42 -10.41
CA ALA A 54 -7.13 -12.33 -10.78
C ALA A 54 -7.80 -11.26 -11.64
N GLU A 55 -8.54 -11.66 -12.67
CA GLU A 55 -9.21 -10.73 -13.60
C GLU A 55 -10.30 -9.91 -12.90
N GLU A 56 -11.13 -10.56 -12.08
CA GLU A 56 -12.18 -9.86 -11.32
C GLU A 56 -11.58 -8.86 -10.35
N ILE A 57 -10.53 -9.26 -9.64
CA ILE A 57 -9.83 -8.41 -8.66
C ILE A 57 -9.19 -7.21 -9.37
N GLN A 58 -8.51 -7.42 -10.49
CA GLN A 58 -7.91 -6.34 -11.28
C GLN A 58 -8.97 -5.35 -11.78
N ARG A 59 -10.09 -5.85 -12.32
CA ARG A 59 -11.20 -5.01 -12.78
C ARG A 59 -11.78 -4.17 -11.63
N ARG A 60 -11.95 -4.75 -10.46
CA ARG A 60 -12.43 -4.05 -9.26
C ARG A 60 -11.45 -2.97 -8.80
N VAL A 61 -10.16 -3.28 -8.76
CA VAL A 61 -9.10 -2.32 -8.40
C VAL A 61 -9.07 -1.18 -9.41
N LEU A 62 -9.08 -1.48 -10.71
CA LEU A 62 -9.09 -0.48 -11.76
C LEU A 62 -10.31 0.44 -11.63
N SER A 63 -11.51 -0.12 -11.48
CA SER A 63 -12.74 0.68 -11.30
C SER A 63 -12.67 1.60 -10.07
N LYS A 64 -12.06 1.12 -8.97
CA LYS A 64 -11.83 1.94 -7.78
C LYS A 64 -10.87 3.11 -8.07
N LEU A 65 -9.75 2.84 -8.76
CA LEU A 65 -8.77 3.87 -9.11
C LEU A 65 -9.37 4.96 -9.99
N ILE A 66 -10.14 4.54 -11.00
CA ILE A 66 -10.83 5.43 -11.92
C ILE A 66 -11.77 6.38 -11.16
N ARG A 67 -12.72 5.83 -10.41
CA ARG A 67 -13.68 6.63 -9.63
C ARG A 67 -12.98 7.57 -8.65
N THR A 68 -11.83 7.16 -8.12
CA THR A 68 -11.07 8.00 -7.19
C THR A 68 -10.41 9.17 -7.91
N ALA A 69 -9.98 8.99 -9.15
CA ALA A 69 -9.21 9.98 -9.90
C ALA A 69 -10.04 10.77 -10.94
N GLU A 70 -11.34 10.45 -11.10
CA GLU A 70 -12.20 11.07 -12.14
C GLU A 70 -12.26 12.60 -12.06
N ASP A 71 -12.33 13.16 -10.84
CA ASP A 71 -12.39 14.60 -10.60
C ASP A 71 -11.02 15.31 -10.58
N THR A 72 -9.94 14.62 -10.92
CA THR A 72 -8.61 15.23 -11.03
C THR A 72 -8.39 15.84 -12.41
N ALA A 73 -7.40 16.74 -12.53
CA ALA A 73 -7.02 17.28 -13.84
C ALA A 73 -6.63 16.18 -14.84
N PHE A 74 -5.99 15.09 -14.37
CA PHE A 74 -5.67 13.92 -15.19
C PHE A 74 -6.94 13.16 -15.61
N GLY A 75 -7.90 12.98 -14.69
CA GLY A 75 -9.18 12.33 -14.97
C GLY A 75 -9.96 13.06 -16.04
N HIS A 76 -10.12 14.38 -15.90
CA HIS A 76 -10.80 15.22 -16.89
C HIS A 76 -10.12 15.22 -18.27
N ARG A 77 -8.77 15.21 -18.32
CA ARG A 77 -8.04 15.16 -19.61
C ARG A 77 -8.21 13.84 -20.34
N ASN A 78 -8.44 12.75 -19.63
CA ASN A 78 -8.47 11.40 -20.20
C ASN A 78 -9.87 10.82 -20.33
N ALA A 79 -10.94 11.56 -19.95
CA ALA A 79 -12.33 11.14 -20.07
C ALA A 79 -12.53 9.65 -19.72
N PHE A 80 -12.42 9.30 -18.44
CA PHE A 80 -12.35 7.92 -17.97
C PHE A 80 -13.56 7.01 -18.28
N GLU A 81 -14.42 7.40 -19.21
CA GLU A 81 -15.58 6.61 -19.61
C GLU A 81 -15.21 5.31 -20.36
N ASP A 82 -14.06 5.25 -21.03
CA ASP A 82 -13.55 4.04 -21.70
C ASP A 82 -12.02 3.95 -21.62
N ILE A 83 -11.51 3.62 -20.42
CA ILE A 83 -10.08 3.67 -20.10
C ILE A 83 -9.23 2.76 -20.98
N ALA A 84 -9.70 1.58 -21.33
CA ALA A 84 -8.90 0.64 -22.10
C ALA A 84 -8.56 1.16 -23.50
N ARG A 85 -9.36 2.10 -24.02
CA ARG A 85 -9.23 2.62 -25.39
C ARG A 85 -8.73 4.06 -25.44
N GLN A 86 -8.94 4.84 -24.40
CA GLN A 86 -8.71 6.29 -24.45
C GLN A 86 -7.48 6.74 -23.67
N VAL A 87 -7.07 6.03 -22.62
CA VAL A 87 -5.87 6.43 -21.86
C VAL A 87 -4.63 5.92 -22.57
N ARG A 88 -3.89 6.83 -23.19
CA ARG A 88 -2.59 6.54 -23.80
C ARG A 88 -1.59 6.08 -22.73
N VAL A 89 -0.76 5.11 -23.07
CA VAL A 89 0.42 4.77 -22.25
C VAL A 89 1.27 6.00 -22.08
N SER A 90 1.45 6.45 -20.84
CA SER A 90 2.21 7.65 -20.50
C SER A 90 3.56 7.30 -19.92
N THR A 91 4.58 8.04 -20.30
CA THR A 91 5.90 7.98 -19.70
C THR A 91 5.99 8.93 -18.50
N TYR A 92 7.08 8.88 -17.74
CA TYR A 92 7.35 9.86 -16.70
C TYR A 92 7.41 11.29 -17.22
N GLU A 93 7.98 11.48 -18.39
CA GLU A 93 8.14 12.81 -19.00
C GLU A 93 6.77 13.43 -19.37
N ASP A 94 5.80 12.62 -19.76
CA ASP A 94 4.42 13.07 -20.03
C ASP A 94 3.69 13.57 -18.76
N LEU A 95 4.10 13.09 -17.59
CA LEU A 95 3.49 13.43 -16.29
C LEU A 95 4.33 14.40 -15.45
N LYS A 96 5.53 14.73 -15.91
CA LYS A 96 6.53 15.46 -15.14
C LYS A 96 6.03 16.85 -14.72
N ASP A 97 5.39 17.57 -15.61
CA ASP A 97 4.89 18.92 -15.32
C ASP A 97 3.82 18.90 -14.22
N ASP A 98 2.90 17.93 -14.26
CA ASP A 98 1.91 17.73 -13.20
C ASP A 98 2.60 17.36 -11.89
N ILE A 99 3.60 16.47 -11.93
CA ILE A 99 4.37 16.07 -10.74
C ILE A 99 5.10 17.27 -10.15
N ASP A 100 5.71 18.11 -10.97
CA ASP A 100 6.41 19.30 -10.49
C ASP A 100 5.45 20.32 -9.88
N LYS A 101 4.28 20.55 -10.46
CA LYS A 101 3.22 21.35 -9.86
C LYS A 101 2.75 20.79 -8.53
N MET A 102 2.52 19.47 -8.45
CA MET A 102 2.16 18.79 -7.19
C MET A 102 3.23 19.00 -6.11
N ARG A 103 4.51 18.97 -6.47
CA ARG A 103 5.63 19.24 -5.56
C ARG A 103 5.63 20.68 -5.04
N HIS A 104 5.16 21.63 -5.83
CA HIS A 104 4.96 23.03 -5.42
C HIS A 104 3.66 23.25 -4.65
N GLY A 105 2.89 22.18 -4.44
CA GLY A 105 1.72 22.20 -3.55
C GLY A 105 0.38 22.25 -4.24
N GLU A 106 0.32 22.19 -5.57
CA GLU A 106 -0.95 22.07 -6.31
C GLU A 106 -1.63 20.75 -5.96
N ARG A 107 -2.96 20.78 -6.00
CA ARG A 107 -3.82 19.67 -5.58
C ARG A 107 -4.58 19.12 -6.79
N ASP A 108 -5.12 17.93 -6.60
CA ASP A 108 -6.11 17.34 -7.52
C ASP A 108 -5.62 17.24 -8.99
N LEU A 109 -4.29 17.06 -9.20
CA LEU A 109 -3.71 16.91 -10.53
C LEU A 109 -3.72 15.47 -11.03
N LEU A 110 -2.89 14.60 -10.48
CA LEU A 110 -2.84 13.17 -10.85
C LEU A 110 -3.64 12.29 -9.87
N TRP A 111 -3.90 12.80 -8.68
CA TRP A 111 -4.62 12.12 -7.60
C TRP A 111 -5.34 13.14 -6.73
N PRO A 112 -6.48 12.80 -6.14
CA PRO A 112 -7.23 13.74 -5.30
C PRO A 112 -6.43 14.20 -4.09
N GLY A 113 -6.59 15.48 -3.77
CA GLY A 113 -5.98 16.11 -2.63
C GLY A 113 -4.50 16.47 -2.84
N LYS A 114 -3.83 16.80 -1.72
CA LYS A 114 -2.41 17.18 -1.72
C LYS A 114 -1.52 15.96 -1.46
N VAL A 115 -0.58 15.70 -2.35
CA VAL A 115 0.48 14.71 -2.12
C VAL A 115 1.60 15.32 -1.30
N LYS A 116 1.95 14.67 -0.19
CA LYS A 116 2.96 15.16 0.77
C LYS A 116 4.33 14.49 0.62
N TRP A 117 4.37 13.30 0.05
CA TRP A 117 5.58 12.49 -0.04
C TRP A 117 5.92 12.15 -1.49
N TYR A 118 7.21 12.13 -1.78
CA TYR A 118 7.74 11.80 -3.09
C TYR A 118 8.92 10.85 -2.92
N ALA A 119 8.87 9.69 -3.55
CA ALA A 119 10.02 8.82 -3.67
C ALA A 119 10.96 9.38 -4.74
N LYS A 120 12.27 9.40 -4.44
CA LYS A 120 13.30 9.83 -5.38
C LYS A 120 13.99 8.60 -5.95
N SER A 121 13.96 8.45 -7.29
CA SER A 121 14.69 7.35 -7.94
C SER A 121 16.19 7.64 -8.01
N SER A 122 17.01 6.60 -8.13
CA SER A 122 18.47 6.70 -8.21
C SER A 122 19.01 7.36 -9.48
N GLY A 123 18.16 7.60 -10.50
CA GLY A 123 18.55 8.34 -11.71
C GLY A 123 19.57 7.65 -12.60
N THR A 124 19.53 6.32 -12.70
CA THR A 124 20.47 5.53 -13.54
C THR A 124 20.33 5.77 -15.03
N THR A 125 19.19 6.27 -15.50
CA THR A 125 18.97 6.62 -16.90
C THR A 125 18.88 8.14 -17.03
N ASN A 126 19.79 8.79 -17.73
CA ASN A 126 19.90 10.24 -17.96
C ASN A 126 20.32 11.13 -16.76
N TYR A 127 20.97 10.58 -15.72
CA TYR A 127 21.52 11.35 -14.58
C TYR A 127 20.50 12.25 -13.82
N LYS A 128 19.22 12.20 -14.16
CA LYS A 128 18.16 12.98 -13.50
C LYS A 128 17.31 12.09 -12.62
N SER A 129 17.32 12.37 -11.34
CA SER A 129 16.42 11.69 -10.40
C SER A 129 14.96 12.04 -10.72
N LYS A 130 14.10 11.02 -10.73
CA LYS A 130 12.66 11.18 -10.90
C LYS A 130 11.98 11.23 -9.55
N PHE A 131 10.96 12.06 -9.42
CA PHE A 131 10.14 12.15 -8.22
C PHE A 131 8.81 11.45 -8.46
N ILE A 132 8.54 10.42 -7.71
CA ILE A 132 7.33 9.60 -7.83
C ILE A 132 6.37 9.99 -6.69
N PRO A 133 5.19 10.54 -6.99
CA PRO A 133 4.22 10.91 -5.97
C PRO A 133 3.80 9.69 -5.15
N VAL A 134 3.86 9.79 -3.82
CA VAL A 134 3.42 8.74 -2.90
C VAL A 134 2.16 9.23 -2.19
N THR A 135 1.02 8.72 -2.61
CA THR A 135 -0.25 9.04 -1.99
C THR A 135 -0.44 8.28 -0.68
N LYS A 136 -1.29 8.80 0.21
CA LYS A 136 -1.66 8.08 1.44
C LYS A 136 -2.32 6.73 1.11
N ALA A 137 -3.18 6.69 0.10
CA ALA A 137 -3.81 5.46 -0.36
C ALA A 137 -2.78 4.47 -0.91
N GLY A 138 -1.85 4.91 -1.78
CA GLY A 138 -0.79 4.06 -2.30
C GLY A 138 0.11 3.52 -1.21
N LEU A 139 0.49 4.34 -0.22
CA LEU A 139 1.29 3.90 0.91
C LEU A 139 0.57 2.80 1.72
N HIS A 140 -0.73 2.98 1.97
CA HIS A 140 -1.52 2.05 2.77
C HIS A 140 -1.88 0.78 1.98
N ASP A 141 -2.45 0.94 0.78
CA ASP A 141 -3.05 -0.17 0.02
C ASP A 141 -2.01 -1.03 -0.72
N THR A 142 -0.78 -0.50 -0.94
CA THR A 142 0.31 -1.24 -1.58
C THR A 142 1.47 -1.52 -0.65
N HIS A 143 2.14 -0.49 -0.13
CA HIS A 143 3.37 -0.65 0.62
C HIS A 143 3.15 -1.39 1.95
N TYR A 144 2.25 -0.92 2.81
CA TYR A 144 1.97 -1.58 4.09
C TYR A 144 1.21 -2.90 3.90
N ALA A 145 0.30 -2.97 2.94
CA ALA A 145 -0.38 -4.21 2.62
C ALA A 145 0.60 -5.28 2.13
N GLY A 146 1.52 -4.94 1.23
CA GLY A 146 2.56 -5.85 0.74
C GLY A 146 3.49 -6.32 1.86
N GLY A 147 3.94 -5.41 2.74
CA GLY A 147 4.74 -5.77 3.91
C GLY A 147 4.03 -6.72 4.86
N ARG A 148 2.74 -6.49 5.13
CA ARG A 148 1.90 -7.42 5.90
C ARG A 148 1.81 -8.78 5.22
N ASP A 149 1.54 -8.81 3.92
CA ASP A 149 1.37 -10.04 3.16
C ASP A 149 2.66 -10.87 3.11
N ALA A 150 3.83 -10.22 3.03
CA ALA A 150 5.12 -10.89 3.15
C ALA A 150 5.28 -11.59 4.51
N VAL A 151 4.88 -10.93 5.62
CA VAL A 151 4.90 -11.54 6.97
C VAL A 151 3.90 -12.69 7.07
N VAL A 152 2.69 -12.55 6.48
CA VAL A 152 1.68 -13.61 6.44
C VAL A 152 2.22 -14.86 5.75
N LEU A 153 2.83 -14.71 4.57
CA LEU A 153 3.42 -15.81 3.80
C LEU A 153 4.60 -16.43 4.55
N TYR A 154 5.46 -15.60 5.14
CA TYR A 154 6.57 -16.11 5.96
C TYR A 154 6.07 -16.99 7.11
N LEU A 155 5.12 -16.52 7.91
CA LEU A 155 4.58 -17.27 9.05
C LEU A 155 3.79 -18.51 8.64
N HIS A 156 3.18 -18.49 7.46
CA HIS A 156 2.53 -19.67 6.88
C HIS A 156 3.56 -20.76 6.58
N ASN A 157 4.66 -20.40 5.92
CA ASN A 157 5.70 -21.32 5.50
C ASN A 157 6.63 -21.76 6.67
N HIS A 158 6.65 -20.97 7.76
CA HIS A 158 7.45 -21.25 8.95
C HIS A 158 6.59 -21.36 10.22
N PRO A 159 5.86 -22.49 10.40
CA PRO A 159 4.91 -22.65 11.51
C PRO A 159 5.53 -22.55 12.90
N SER A 160 6.80 -22.91 13.04
CA SER A 160 7.55 -22.86 14.32
C SER A 160 8.21 -21.51 14.60
N SER A 161 8.09 -20.53 13.69
CA SER A 161 8.75 -19.25 13.85
C SER A 161 8.19 -18.45 15.04
N ASN A 162 9.11 -17.86 15.80
CA ASN A 162 8.84 -16.92 16.89
C ASN A 162 9.08 -15.46 16.43
N PHE A 163 8.69 -15.12 15.22
CA PHE A 163 8.95 -13.83 14.59
C PHE A 163 8.57 -12.61 15.46
N PHE A 164 7.55 -12.74 16.28
CA PHE A 164 7.05 -11.70 17.19
C PHE A 164 7.32 -12.02 18.68
N SER A 165 8.30 -12.86 18.99
CA SER A 165 8.67 -13.15 20.39
C SER A 165 9.44 -12.00 21.05
#